data_f655ef10e8ee326829abbbcb04bc441e
#
_entry.id   f655ef10e8ee326829abbbcb04bc441e
#
_cell.length_a   1.000
_cell.length_b   1.000
_cell.length_c   1.000
_cell.angle_alpha   90.00
_cell.angle_beta   90.00
_cell.angle_gamma   90.00
#
_symmetry.space_group_name_H-M   'P 1'
#
loop_
_entity.id
_entity.type
_entity.pdbx_description
1 polymer ?
#
loop_
_entity_poly.entity_id
_entity_poly.type
_entity_poly.pdbx_seq_one_letter_code
_entity_poly.pdbx_strand_id
1 'polypeptide(L)'
;MTSPTHDDAQTLDEVRVRYLVTRAALRAAKAMTSPSLKPEQRLATLMECHGTMLAARGPSSPLPFAEFRKALRGELAGLLPDGVNALDLGGLLVVDRDGQVTEDAFDLDLEQRILLHTLRKLDKDAGAISDRELQSEIEQETAYALLRKQGTQNAYEAGRSDLIRHPAGPVDQLRKLKLPMGVVDFYEEIPYGSVHNGWWFPCPVCRWPMRLTLRKNAGNIVGAARCWHAPHADMGAAYLFRPTSDEEAPELLPEPSPARPSGREAVLYPDTKTLPEALPAEGHKALARGIWRYTTVPGLPELALYDQLKERGLKVDLWPGLDAYDLLVEVAPKRRKKLSFKVDVKDYTSVTTLAKLIHAQEGDKGGAEWLVVPDYRARQVPLLSGVCERYGMRAVTASEFGELACKEAGVSWT
;
A
#
# COMPACT_ATOMS: atom_id res chain seq x y z
N MET A 1 19.15 -20.10 24.95
CA MET A 1 19.64 -19.23 23.85
C MET A 1 20.06 -20.18 22.76
N THR A 2 19.22 -20.39 21.78
CA THR A 2 19.51 -21.21 20.58
C THR A 2 20.26 -20.33 19.60
N SER A 3 21.44 -20.77 19.15
CA SER A 3 22.15 -20.15 18.03
C SER A 3 21.23 -20.13 16.81
N PRO A 4 21.25 -19.08 15.96
CA PRO A 4 20.46 -19.04 14.73
C PRO A 4 20.73 -20.31 13.91
N THR A 5 19.67 -20.92 13.41
CA THR A 5 19.79 -22.09 12.56
C THR A 5 20.39 -21.67 11.21
N HIS A 6 21.02 -22.59 10.49
CA HIS A 6 21.57 -22.33 9.15
C HIS A 6 20.49 -21.78 8.18
N ASP A 7 19.24 -22.15 8.38
CA ASP A 7 18.07 -21.71 7.62
C ASP A 7 17.73 -20.22 7.88
N ASP A 8 17.91 -19.75 9.13
CA ASP A 8 17.65 -18.35 9.50
C ASP A 8 18.68 -17.39 8.90
N ALA A 9 19.96 -17.77 8.87
CA ALA A 9 21.04 -16.99 8.27
C ALA A 9 20.86 -16.86 6.75
N GLN A 10 20.51 -17.94 6.07
CA GLN A 10 20.24 -17.94 4.62
C GLN A 10 18.99 -17.08 4.29
N THR A 11 17.98 -17.09 5.13
CA THR A 11 16.80 -16.25 4.99
C THR A 11 17.13 -14.76 5.10
N LEU A 12 17.99 -14.37 6.05
CA LEU A 12 18.40 -12.97 6.23
C LEU A 12 19.19 -12.46 5.03
N ASP A 13 20.12 -13.28 4.50
CA ASP A 13 20.93 -12.91 3.33
C ASP A 13 20.06 -12.74 2.08
N GLU A 14 19.10 -13.63 1.84
CA GLU A 14 18.16 -13.49 0.73
C GLU A 14 17.32 -12.20 0.84
N VAL A 15 16.78 -11.90 2.01
CA VAL A 15 16.01 -10.68 2.26
C VAL A 15 16.87 -9.44 2.04
N ARG A 16 18.12 -9.47 2.49
CA ARG A 16 19.08 -8.38 2.29
C ARG A 16 19.40 -8.16 0.80
N VAL A 17 19.62 -9.22 0.04
CA VAL A 17 19.85 -9.15 -1.42
C VAL A 17 18.65 -8.53 -2.12
N ARG A 18 17.43 -9.02 -1.85
CA ARG A 18 16.19 -8.47 -2.41
C ARG A 18 16.07 -6.98 -2.10
N TYR A 19 16.29 -6.58 -0.87
CA TYR A 19 16.25 -5.18 -0.45
C TYR A 19 17.27 -4.32 -1.20
N LEU A 20 18.53 -4.74 -1.27
CA LEU A 20 19.58 -3.99 -1.96
C LEU A 20 19.28 -3.80 -3.45
N VAL A 21 18.79 -4.85 -4.11
CA VAL A 21 18.39 -4.82 -5.53
C VAL A 21 17.20 -3.87 -5.73
N THR A 22 16.14 -4.01 -4.94
CA THR A 22 14.95 -3.16 -5.03
C THR A 22 15.30 -1.69 -4.81
N ARG A 23 16.07 -1.40 -3.77
CA ARG A 23 16.51 -0.04 -3.45
C ARG A 23 17.40 0.57 -4.52
N ALA A 24 18.35 -0.20 -5.05
CA ALA A 24 19.22 0.25 -6.14
C ALA A 24 18.38 0.54 -7.41
N ALA A 25 17.44 -0.34 -7.75
CA ALA A 25 16.54 -0.15 -8.87
C ALA A 25 15.65 1.09 -8.71
N LEU A 26 15.03 1.26 -7.54
CA LEU A 26 14.19 2.42 -7.21
C LEU A 26 14.97 3.73 -7.28
N ARG A 27 16.18 3.78 -6.69
CA ARG A 27 17.04 4.97 -6.70
C ARG A 27 17.53 5.31 -8.12
N ALA A 28 17.88 4.31 -8.90
CA ALA A 28 18.25 4.47 -10.31
C ALA A 28 17.08 4.98 -11.15
N ALA A 29 15.88 4.41 -10.95
CA ALA A 29 14.68 4.85 -11.65
C ALA A 29 14.33 6.31 -11.31
N LYS A 30 14.39 6.71 -10.03
CA LYS A 30 14.22 8.12 -9.62
C LYS A 30 15.21 9.05 -10.31
N ALA A 31 16.49 8.65 -10.44
CA ALA A 31 17.50 9.44 -11.13
C ALA A 31 17.22 9.55 -12.63
N MET A 32 16.70 8.48 -13.25
CA MET A 32 16.32 8.49 -14.67
C MET A 32 15.12 9.40 -14.97
N THR A 33 14.15 9.42 -14.08
CA THR A 33 12.88 10.13 -14.30
C THR A 33 12.87 11.56 -13.76
N SER A 34 13.84 11.94 -12.92
CA SER A 34 13.91 13.28 -12.34
C SER A 34 14.31 14.34 -13.38
N PRO A 35 13.46 15.35 -13.62
CA PRO A 35 13.82 16.47 -14.50
C PRO A 35 14.84 17.43 -13.85
N SER A 36 14.97 17.45 -12.55
CA SER A 36 15.82 18.39 -11.80
C SER A 36 17.30 17.99 -11.74
N LEU A 37 17.63 16.73 -12.02
CA LEU A 37 19.01 16.26 -11.98
C LEU A 37 19.77 16.60 -13.25
N LYS A 38 20.96 17.19 -13.07
CA LYS A 38 21.91 17.39 -14.18
C LYS A 38 22.40 16.05 -14.75
N PRO A 39 22.78 15.97 -16.04
CA PRO A 39 23.25 14.73 -16.67
C PRO A 39 24.35 14.00 -15.90
N GLU A 40 25.33 14.77 -15.38
CA GLU A 40 26.48 14.23 -14.63
C GLU A 40 26.02 13.59 -13.29
N GLN A 41 25.12 14.27 -12.58
CA GLN A 41 24.57 13.77 -11.32
C GLN A 41 23.72 12.52 -11.54
N ARG A 42 22.94 12.53 -12.62
CA ARG A 42 22.15 11.36 -13.04
C ARG A 42 23.05 10.17 -13.35
N LEU A 43 24.11 10.37 -14.13
CA LEU A 43 25.07 9.31 -14.45
C LEU A 43 25.77 8.79 -13.21
N ALA A 44 26.26 9.68 -12.32
CA ALA A 44 26.91 9.27 -11.06
C ALA A 44 25.98 8.40 -10.21
N THR A 45 24.71 8.82 -10.02
CA THR A 45 23.71 8.04 -9.28
C THR A 45 23.46 6.67 -9.93
N LEU A 46 23.35 6.61 -11.26
CA LEU A 46 23.16 5.35 -11.97
C LEU A 46 24.35 4.40 -11.80
N MET A 47 25.58 4.92 -11.83
CA MET A 47 26.80 4.13 -11.63
C MET A 47 26.89 3.58 -10.19
N GLU A 48 26.57 4.39 -9.18
CA GLU A 48 26.47 3.94 -7.78
C GLU A 48 25.46 2.81 -7.61
N CYS A 49 24.24 3.01 -8.16
CA CYS A 49 23.18 2.01 -8.10
C CYS A 49 23.58 0.71 -8.83
N HIS A 50 24.25 0.83 -9.97
CA HIS A 50 24.76 -0.32 -10.70
C HIS A 50 25.83 -1.07 -9.88
N GLY A 51 26.76 -0.36 -9.24
CA GLY A 51 27.73 -0.96 -8.33
C GLY A 51 27.08 -1.71 -7.17
N THR A 52 26.06 -1.12 -6.53
CA THR A 52 25.27 -1.79 -5.49
C THR A 52 24.56 -3.03 -6.03
N MET A 53 24.00 -2.95 -7.23
CA MET A 53 23.36 -4.09 -7.90
C MET A 53 24.32 -5.23 -8.15
N LEU A 54 25.52 -4.94 -8.67
CA LEU A 54 26.55 -5.94 -8.92
C LEU A 54 27.04 -6.59 -7.61
N ALA A 55 27.22 -5.80 -6.56
CA ALA A 55 27.59 -6.32 -5.24
C ALA A 55 26.52 -7.27 -4.68
N ALA A 56 25.23 -6.93 -4.84
CA ALA A 56 24.13 -7.77 -4.39
C ALA A 56 23.98 -9.06 -5.22
N ARG A 57 24.24 -9.00 -6.53
CA ARG A 57 24.14 -10.16 -7.45
C ARG A 57 25.35 -11.11 -7.34
N GLY A 58 26.48 -10.59 -6.90
CA GLY A 58 27.73 -11.36 -6.83
C GLY A 58 28.38 -11.60 -8.20
N PRO A 59 29.58 -12.21 -8.21
CA PRO A 59 30.39 -12.38 -9.42
C PRO A 59 29.82 -13.38 -10.43
N SER A 60 28.98 -14.32 -10.00
CA SER A 60 28.37 -15.34 -10.85
C SER A 60 27.20 -14.83 -11.69
N SER A 61 26.68 -13.62 -11.39
CA SER A 61 25.52 -13.04 -12.06
C SER A 61 25.81 -11.62 -12.57
N PRO A 62 26.71 -11.46 -13.57
CA PRO A 62 27.08 -10.16 -14.10
C PRO A 62 25.90 -9.47 -14.76
N LEU A 63 25.83 -8.15 -14.65
CA LEU A 63 24.84 -7.30 -15.31
C LEU A 63 25.54 -6.10 -15.92
N PRO A 64 25.81 -6.07 -17.24
CA PRO A 64 26.40 -4.92 -17.91
C PRO A 64 25.59 -3.65 -17.72
N PHE A 65 26.23 -2.49 -17.62
CA PHE A 65 25.55 -1.21 -17.38
C PHE A 65 24.44 -0.89 -18.40
N ALA A 66 24.65 -1.23 -19.67
CA ALA A 66 23.64 -1.02 -20.72
C ALA A 66 22.39 -1.90 -20.47
N GLU A 67 22.59 -3.15 -20.04
CA GLU A 67 21.52 -4.08 -19.72
C GLU A 67 20.80 -3.68 -18.42
N PHE A 68 21.53 -3.23 -17.41
CA PHE A 68 20.96 -2.66 -16.19
C PHE A 68 20.00 -1.51 -16.53
N ARG A 69 20.41 -0.55 -17.34
CA ARG A 69 19.54 0.57 -17.75
C ARG A 69 18.28 0.12 -18.52
N LYS A 70 18.41 -0.92 -19.34
CA LYS A 70 17.28 -1.52 -20.05
C LYS A 70 16.34 -2.25 -19.07
N ALA A 71 16.89 -3.03 -18.16
CA ALA A 71 16.15 -3.82 -17.19
C ALA A 71 15.35 -2.96 -16.19
N LEU A 72 15.78 -1.72 -15.89
CA LEU A 72 15.02 -0.77 -15.08
C LEU A 72 13.63 -0.41 -15.66
N ARG A 73 13.39 -0.65 -16.96
CA ARG A 73 12.09 -0.46 -17.63
C ARG A 73 11.29 -1.76 -17.73
N GLY A 74 11.84 -2.85 -17.27
CA GLY A 74 11.21 -4.17 -17.21
C GLY A 74 10.71 -4.49 -15.82
N GLU A 75 10.39 -5.76 -15.62
CA GLU A 75 9.98 -6.27 -14.31
C GLU A 75 11.15 -6.31 -13.34
N LEU A 76 10.88 -5.95 -12.08
CA LEU A 76 11.88 -5.98 -11.01
C LEU A 76 12.48 -7.37 -10.81
N ALA A 77 11.69 -8.42 -11.03
CA ALA A 77 12.12 -9.81 -10.96
C ALA A 77 13.37 -10.09 -11.82
N GLY A 78 13.49 -9.47 -13.00
CA GLY A 78 14.65 -9.60 -13.90
C GLY A 78 15.93 -8.95 -13.40
N LEU A 79 15.87 -8.15 -12.35
CA LEU A 79 17.04 -7.53 -11.73
C LEU A 79 17.62 -8.36 -10.58
N LEU A 80 16.87 -9.33 -10.04
CA LEU A 80 17.34 -10.21 -8.98
C LEU A 80 18.41 -11.19 -9.51
N PRO A 81 19.36 -11.63 -8.66
CA PRO A 81 20.28 -12.69 -9.03
C PRO A 81 19.59 -14.05 -9.14
N ASP A 82 20.20 -14.96 -9.90
CA ASP A 82 19.73 -16.32 -10.01
C ASP A 82 19.68 -17.01 -8.64
N GLY A 83 18.63 -17.78 -8.39
CA GLY A 83 18.42 -18.49 -7.12
C GLY A 83 17.69 -17.71 -6.04
N VAL A 84 17.49 -16.39 -6.21
CA VAL A 84 16.62 -15.60 -5.33
C VAL A 84 15.17 -15.74 -5.77
N ASN A 85 14.28 -16.06 -4.84
CA ASN A 85 12.85 -16.22 -5.15
C ASN A 85 12.24 -14.89 -5.62
N ALA A 86 11.65 -14.89 -6.81
CA ALA A 86 11.03 -13.73 -7.46
C ALA A 86 9.55 -13.95 -7.81
N LEU A 87 8.93 -15.06 -7.40
CA LEU A 87 7.57 -15.45 -7.82
C LEU A 87 6.52 -14.40 -7.42
N ASP A 88 6.71 -13.71 -6.32
CA ASP A 88 5.83 -12.66 -5.82
C ASP A 88 6.03 -11.30 -6.50
N LEU A 89 7.05 -11.16 -7.35
CA LEU A 89 7.40 -9.92 -8.05
C LEU A 89 7.02 -9.93 -9.53
N GLY A 90 6.35 -10.97 -10.01
CA GLY A 90 5.88 -11.06 -11.38
C GLY A 90 4.93 -9.92 -11.74
N GLY A 91 5.19 -9.23 -12.84
CA GLY A 91 4.44 -8.06 -13.29
C GLY A 91 4.77 -6.74 -12.57
N LEU A 92 5.60 -6.76 -11.50
CA LEU A 92 5.99 -5.54 -10.80
C LEU A 92 7.03 -4.77 -11.62
N LEU A 93 6.64 -3.58 -12.09
CA LEU A 93 7.50 -2.66 -12.84
C LEU A 93 8.10 -1.63 -11.90
N VAL A 94 9.39 -1.29 -12.10
CA VAL A 94 10.02 -0.17 -11.39
C VAL A 94 9.63 1.16 -12.00
N VAL A 95 9.57 1.19 -13.34
CA VAL A 95 9.15 2.35 -14.14
C VAL A 95 7.99 1.92 -15.02
N ASP A 96 6.89 2.64 -14.96
CA ASP A 96 5.70 2.35 -15.74
C ASP A 96 5.83 2.78 -17.21
N ARG A 97 4.77 2.55 -17.99
CA ARG A 97 4.71 2.93 -19.42
C ARG A 97 4.78 4.45 -19.66
N ASP A 98 4.50 5.25 -18.63
CA ASP A 98 4.59 6.70 -18.65
C ASP A 98 5.98 7.22 -18.34
N GLY A 99 6.90 6.31 -18.04
CA GLY A 99 8.26 6.65 -17.64
C GLY A 99 8.34 7.15 -16.19
N GLN A 100 7.33 6.87 -15.36
CA GLN A 100 7.30 7.26 -13.96
C GLN A 100 7.62 6.07 -13.05
N VAL A 101 8.24 6.34 -11.90
CA VAL A 101 8.46 5.32 -10.87
C VAL A 101 7.12 4.88 -10.32
N THR A 102 6.92 3.56 -10.18
CA THR A 102 5.68 2.98 -9.67
C THR A 102 5.57 3.06 -8.16
N GLU A 103 4.35 3.11 -7.65
CA GLU A 103 4.11 3.03 -6.20
C GLU A 103 4.50 1.67 -5.64
N ASP A 104 4.22 0.58 -6.38
CA ASP A 104 4.57 -0.77 -5.95
C ASP A 104 6.08 -0.93 -5.69
N ALA A 105 6.94 -0.22 -6.45
CA ALA A 105 8.38 -0.22 -6.19
C ALA A 105 8.74 0.50 -4.89
N PHE A 106 8.03 1.58 -4.53
CA PHE A 106 8.20 2.25 -3.25
C PHE A 106 7.69 1.40 -2.09
N ASP A 107 6.52 0.79 -2.26
CA ASP A 107 5.91 -0.08 -1.26
C ASP A 107 6.84 -1.26 -0.95
N LEU A 108 7.35 -1.91 -1.99
CA LEU A 108 8.25 -3.03 -1.83
C LEU A 108 9.57 -2.64 -1.11
N ASP A 109 10.15 -1.48 -1.43
CA ASP A 109 11.35 -0.98 -0.73
C ASP A 109 11.07 -0.81 0.77
N LEU A 110 9.91 -0.25 1.14
CA LEU A 110 9.54 -0.07 2.54
C LEU A 110 9.20 -1.40 3.23
N GLU A 111 8.39 -2.24 2.60
CA GLU A 111 8.02 -3.55 3.14
C GLU A 111 9.26 -4.40 3.45
N GLN A 112 10.24 -4.40 2.55
CA GLN A 112 11.52 -5.11 2.75
C GLN A 112 12.37 -4.49 3.86
N ARG A 113 12.33 -3.17 4.05
CA ARG A 113 12.99 -2.50 5.18
C ARG A 113 12.37 -2.90 6.51
N ILE A 114 11.04 -2.92 6.60
CA ILE A 114 10.30 -3.36 7.78
C ILE A 114 10.70 -4.79 8.14
N LEU A 115 10.72 -5.68 7.16
CA LEU A 115 11.12 -7.07 7.36
C LEU A 115 12.57 -7.17 7.86
N LEU A 116 13.52 -6.48 7.22
CA LEU A 116 14.92 -6.47 7.65
C LEU A 116 15.08 -5.92 9.07
N HIS A 117 14.35 -4.85 9.41
CA HIS A 117 14.39 -4.29 10.76
C HIS A 117 13.84 -5.29 11.80
N THR A 118 12.74 -5.96 11.48
CA THR A 118 12.15 -7.00 12.34
C THR A 118 13.12 -8.15 12.56
N LEU A 119 13.73 -8.69 11.48
CA LEU A 119 14.69 -9.78 11.57
C LEU A 119 15.94 -9.39 12.35
N ARG A 120 16.44 -8.15 12.19
CA ARG A 120 17.61 -7.64 12.93
C ARG A 120 17.33 -7.40 14.41
N LYS A 121 16.09 -7.01 14.80
CA LYS A 121 15.72 -6.93 16.21
C LYS A 121 15.76 -8.29 16.91
N LEU A 122 15.51 -9.36 16.15
CA LEU A 122 15.63 -10.73 16.62
C LEU A 122 17.09 -11.21 16.67
N ASP A 123 17.95 -10.66 15.81
CA ASP A 123 19.38 -10.91 15.78
C ASP A 123 20.12 -9.80 16.55
N LYS A 124 20.61 -10.14 17.76
CA LYS A 124 21.28 -9.18 18.67
C LYS A 124 22.60 -8.62 18.17
N ASP A 125 23.19 -9.24 17.14
CA ASP A 125 24.49 -8.87 16.58
C ASP A 125 24.40 -7.95 15.36
N ALA A 126 23.20 -7.61 14.89
CA ALA A 126 22.99 -6.75 13.73
C ALA A 126 23.11 -5.25 14.07
N GLY A 127 23.96 -4.53 13.34
CA GLY A 127 24.18 -3.09 13.52
C GLY A 127 22.96 -2.22 13.18
N ALA A 128 22.90 -1.01 13.74
CA ALA A 128 21.79 -0.05 13.59
C ALA A 128 21.59 0.41 12.13
N ILE A 129 20.31 0.63 11.73
CA ILE A 129 19.94 1.28 10.48
C ILE A 129 19.94 2.80 10.69
N SER A 130 20.35 3.58 9.68
CA SER A 130 20.38 5.05 9.81
C SER A 130 18.96 5.66 9.78
N ASP A 131 18.70 6.63 10.66
CA ASP A 131 17.39 7.28 10.88
C ASP A 131 16.77 7.96 9.64
N ARG A 132 17.58 8.39 8.68
CA ARG A 132 17.10 9.03 7.44
C ARG A 132 16.27 8.11 6.53
N GLU A 133 16.39 6.81 6.71
CA GLU A 133 15.76 5.79 5.85
C GLU A 133 14.37 5.39 6.34
N LEU A 134 14.00 5.82 7.54
CA LEU A 134 12.76 5.44 8.23
C LEU A 134 11.67 6.53 8.22
N GLN A 135 11.84 7.61 7.45
CA GLN A 135 10.97 8.80 7.54
C GLN A 135 9.47 8.46 7.41
N SER A 136 9.09 7.64 6.45
CA SER A 136 7.67 7.26 6.22
C SER A 136 7.11 6.39 7.36
N GLU A 137 7.94 5.52 7.96
CA GLU A 137 7.55 4.74 9.14
C GLU A 137 7.43 5.63 10.37
N ILE A 138 8.36 6.58 10.54
CA ILE A 138 8.33 7.55 11.63
C ILE A 138 7.06 8.41 11.54
N GLU A 139 6.67 8.85 10.34
CA GLU A 139 5.44 9.62 10.13
C GLU A 139 4.21 8.79 10.49
N GLN A 140 4.10 7.56 10.02
CA GLN A 140 3.00 6.66 10.34
C GLN A 140 2.94 6.33 11.85
N GLU A 141 4.06 5.91 12.45
CA GLU A 141 4.11 5.64 13.89
C GLU A 141 3.77 6.88 14.71
N THR A 142 4.21 8.06 14.26
CA THR A 142 3.89 9.34 14.91
C THR A 142 2.40 9.63 14.83
N ALA A 143 1.76 9.44 13.68
CA ALA A 143 0.32 9.61 13.52
C ALA A 143 -0.47 8.66 14.44
N TYR A 144 -0.12 7.39 14.48
CA TYR A 144 -0.75 6.41 15.37
C TYR A 144 -0.49 6.72 16.84
N ALA A 145 0.73 7.13 17.22
CA ALA A 145 1.04 7.54 18.57
C ALA A 145 0.22 8.74 19.02
N LEU A 146 0.02 9.73 18.13
CA LEU A 146 -0.82 10.89 18.40
C LEU A 146 -2.29 10.51 18.54
N LEU A 147 -2.81 9.62 17.72
CA LEU A 147 -4.16 9.10 17.84
C LEU A 147 -4.37 8.35 19.17
N ARG A 148 -3.43 7.47 19.56
CA ARG A 148 -3.49 6.72 20.83
C ARG A 148 -3.40 7.63 22.06
N LYS A 149 -2.66 8.73 21.98
CA LYS A 149 -2.56 9.72 23.08
C LYS A 149 -3.89 10.34 23.49
N GLN A 150 -4.94 10.28 22.66
CA GLN A 150 -6.28 10.71 23.04
C GLN A 150 -6.88 9.85 24.18
N GLY A 151 -6.34 8.66 24.44
CA GLY A 151 -6.57 7.85 25.62
C GLY A 151 -7.91 7.11 25.67
N THR A 152 -8.81 7.31 24.71
CA THR A 152 -10.10 6.60 24.67
C THR A 152 -10.30 5.90 23.35
N GLN A 153 -10.92 4.72 23.37
CA GLN A 153 -11.25 3.93 22.19
C GLN A 153 -12.06 4.74 21.17
N ASN A 154 -13.10 5.43 21.62
CA ASN A 154 -13.98 6.22 20.73
C ASN A 154 -13.25 7.36 20.04
N ALA A 155 -12.31 8.03 20.72
CA ALA A 155 -11.53 9.11 20.11
C ALA A 155 -10.52 8.56 19.09
N TYR A 156 -9.91 7.40 19.40
CA TYR A 156 -9.03 6.70 18.47
C TYR A 156 -9.76 6.29 17.19
N GLU A 157 -10.92 5.62 17.34
CA GLU A 157 -11.75 5.19 16.20
C GLU A 157 -12.20 6.38 15.34
N ALA A 158 -12.66 7.46 15.96
CA ALA A 158 -13.11 8.65 15.24
C ALA A 158 -11.95 9.28 14.45
N GLY A 159 -10.79 9.50 15.10
CA GLY A 159 -9.64 10.12 14.46
C GLY A 159 -9.04 9.25 13.34
N ARG A 160 -8.91 7.93 13.55
CA ARG A 160 -8.41 7.02 12.51
C ARG A 160 -9.40 6.92 11.34
N SER A 161 -10.70 6.85 11.61
CA SER A 161 -11.74 6.86 10.56
C SER A 161 -11.70 8.16 9.75
N ASP A 162 -11.52 9.30 10.41
CA ASP A 162 -11.41 10.59 9.73
C ASP A 162 -10.18 10.66 8.82
N LEU A 163 -9.02 10.17 9.25
CA LEU A 163 -7.82 10.07 8.40
C LEU A 163 -8.05 9.19 7.15
N ILE A 164 -8.73 8.06 7.34
CA ILE A 164 -8.98 7.11 6.23
C ILE A 164 -10.00 7.70 5.25
N ARG A 165 -11.07 8.32 5.76
CA ARG A 165 -12.19 8.81 4.94
C ARG A 165 -11.92 10.17 4.28
N HIS A 166 -11.00 10.96 4.82
CA HIS A 166 -10.69 12.34 4.38
C HIS A 166 -9.19 12.54 4.13
N PRO A 167 -8.56 11.77 3.23
CA PRO A 167 -7.11 11.89 2.96
C PRO A 167 -6.75 13.15 2.16
N ALA A 168 -7.73 13.83 1.58
CA ALA A 168 -7.57 15.13 0.94
C ALA A 168 -8.88 15.90 0.94
N GLY A 169 -8.80 17.23 0.86
CA GLY A 169 -9.98 18.09 0.82
C GLY A 169 -9.68 19.56 1.10
N PRO A 170 -10.72 20.40 1.13
CA PRO A 170 -10.60 21.81 1.50
C PRO A 170 -10.11 21.98 2.94
N VAL A 171 -9.19 22.93 3.16
CA VAL A 171 -8.56 23.20 4.46
C VAL A 171 -9.59 23.47 5.57
N ASP A 172 -10.66 24.19 5.26
CA ASP A 172 -11.73 24.49 6.20
C ASP A 172 -12.53 23.26 6.64
N GLN A 173 -12.69 22.26 5.77
CA GLN A 173 -13.30 20.98 6.10
C GLN A 173 -12.34 20.09 6.90
N LEU A 174 -11.08 20.00 6.51
CA LEU A 174 -10.06 19.21 7.21
C LEU A 174 -9.87 19.70 8.66
N ARG A 175 -9.96 21.00 8.90
CA ARG A 175 -9.90 21.57 10.26
C ARG A 175 -11.07 21.21 11.17
N LYS A 176 -12.19 20.74 10.61
CA LYS A 176 -13.38 20.31 11.37
C LYS A 176 -13.34 18.83 11.76
N LEU A 177 -12.36 18.07 11.25
CA LEU A 177 -12.18 16.67 11.58
C LEU A 177 -11.77 16.50 13.05
N LYS A 178 -12.13 15.36 13.64
CA LYS A 178 -11.81 15.00 15.02
C LYS A 178 -10.37 14.49 15.17
N LEU A 179 -9.43 15.18 14.52
CA LEU A 179 -8.03 14.82 14.54
C LEU A 179 -7.30 15.54 15.68
N PRO A 180 -6.38 14.87 16.39
CA PRO A 180 -5.52 15.53 17.36
C PRO A 180 -4.63 16.58 16.68
N MET A 181 -4.31 17.63 17.44
CA MET A 181 -3.30 18.61 17.01
C MET A 181 -1.99 17.85 16.72
N GLY A 182 -1.31 18.19 15.65
CA GLY A 182 -0.12 17.47 15.17
C GLY A 182 -0.43 16.41 14.12
N VAL A 183 -1.62 15.78 14.12
CA VAL A 183 -2.05 14.94 12.98
C VAL A 183 -2.50 15.80 11.80
N VAL A 184 -3.07 16.96 12.06
CA VAL A 184 -3.45 17.96 11.03
C VAL A 184 -2.21 18.47 10.27
N ASP A 185 -1.05 18.49 10.90
CA ASP A 185 0.22 18.94 10.30
C ASP A 185 0.72 18.01 9.19
N PHE A 186 0.19 16.77 9.12
CA PHE A 186 0.47 15.84 8.02
C PHE A 186 -0.33 16.12 6.74
N TYR A 187 -1.21 17.11 6.73
CA TYR A 187 -1.87 17.56 5.52
C TYR A 187 -1.02 18.63 4.83
N GLU A 188 -0.44 18.27 3.72
CA GLU A 188 0.45 19.07 2.90
C GLU A 188 -0.28 19.64 1.67
N GLU A 189 0.37 20.50 0.91
CA GLU A 189 -0.12 20.95 -0.40
C GLU A 189 -0.35 19.76 -1.34
N ILE A 190 -1.33 19.89 -2.26
CA ILE A 190 -1.60 18.85 -3.25
C ILE A 190 -0.30 18.51 -3.99
N PRO A 191 0.09 17.22 -4.10
CA PRO A 191 1.36 16.82 -4.72
C PRO A 191 1.50 17.39 -6.14
N TYR A 192 2.67 17.94 -6.46
CA TYR A 192 2.93 18.53 -7.79
C TYR A 192 2.57 17.59 -8.95
N GLY A 193 2.86 16.30 -8.85
CA GLY A 193 2.51 15.30 -9.87
C GLY A 193 1.00 15.00 -9.98
N SER A 194 0.19 15.63 -9.16
CA SER A 194 -1.27 15.50 -9.14
C SER A 194 -2.00 16.79 -9.54
N VAL A 195 -1.26 17.82 -9.97
CA VAL A 195 -1.81 19.12 -10.37
C VAL A 195 -1.57 19.38 -11.85
N HIS A 196 -2.60 19.82 -12.56
CA HIS A 196 -2.53 20.34 -13.92
C HIS A 196 -3.27 21.67 -13.98
N ASN A 197 -2.55 22.74 -14.33
CA ASN A 197 -3.11 24.10 -14.44
C ASN A 197 -3.99 24.50 -13.24
N GLY A 198 -3.48 24.24 -12.00
CA GLY A 198 -4.19 24.58 -10.77
C GLY A 198 -5.33 23.62 -10.39
N TRP A 199 -5.58 22.56 -11.16
CA TRP A 199 -6.65 21.58 -10.91
C TRP A 199 -6.09 20.21 -10.54
N TRP A 200 -6.84 19.46 -9.71
CA TRP A 200 -6.54 18.09 -9.32
C TRP A 200 -7.82 17.24 -9.28
N PHE A 201 -7.69 15.92 -9.28
CA PHE A 201 -8.80 14.98 -9.22
C PHE A 201 -8.65 14.04 -8.03
N PRO A 202 -9.68 13.87 -7.18
CA PRO A 202 -9.69 12.85 -6.15
C PRO A 202 -9.85 11.45 -6.76
N CYS A 203 -9.12 10.46 -6.26
CA CYS A 203 -9.37 9.07 -6.62
C CYS A 203 -10.75 8.63 -6.10
N PRO A 204 -11.62 7.99 -6.90
CA PRO A 204 -12.95 7.57 -6.44
C PRO A 204 -12.89 6.50 -5.34
N VAL A 205 -11.77 5.78 -5.21
CA VAL A 205 -11.59 4.73 -4.18
C VAL A 205 -10.98 5.30 -2.91
N CYS A 206 -9.78 5.88 -2.98
CA CYS A 206 -9.07 6.35 -1.79
C CYS A 206 -9.17 7.86 -1.55
N ARG A 207 -9.82 8.62 -2.42
CA ARG A 207 -10.00 10.08 -2.33
C ARG A 207 -8.73 10.92 -2.27
N TRP A 208 -7.55 10.30 -2.35
CA TRP A 208 -6.28 10.99 -2.44
C TRP A 208 -6.06 11.52 -3.87
N PRO A 209 -5.27 12.59 -4.10
CA PRO A 209 -5.03 13.16 -5.41
C PRO A 209 -4.49 12.14 -6.41
N MET A 210 -5.13 12.00 -7.58
CA MET A 210 -4.65 11.13 -8.65
C MET A 210 -3.41 11.72 -9.31
N ARG A 211 -2.52 10.87 -9.79
CA ARG A 211 -1.37 11.25 -10.61
C ARG A 211 -1.86 11.72 -11.99
N LEU A 212 -1.34 12.87 -12.42
CA LEU A 212 -1.60 13.45 -13.72
C LEU A 212 -0.36 13.36 -14.62
N THR A 213 -0.53 12.89 -15.83
CA THR A 213 0.54 12.82 -16.84
C THR A 213 0.04 13.33 -18.17
N LEU A 214 0.92 13.99 -18.93
CA LEU A 214 0.63 14.45 -20.30
C LEU A 214 1.40 13.61 -21.30
N ARG A 215 0.73 13.13 -22.34
CA ARG A 215 1.32 12.33 -23.42
C ARG A 215 1.02 12.95 -24.78
N LYS A 216 1.97 12.85 -25.70
CA LYS A 216 1.72 13.10 -27.13
C LYS A 216 1.18 11.83 -27.78
N ASN A 217 -0.03 11.90 -28.33
CA ASN A 217 -0.62 10.81 -29.10
C ASN A 217 -1.03 11.35 -30.49
N ALA A 218 -0.44 10.83 -31.54
CA ALA A 218 -0.70 11.22 -32.94
C ALA A 218 -0.74 12.75 -33.18
N GLY A 219 0.16 13.51 -32.54
CA GLY A 219 0.25 14.96 -32.64
C GLY A 219 -0.62 15.76 -31.65
N ASN A 220 -1.53 15.11 -30.96
CA ASN A 220 -2.35 15.72 -29.91
C ASN A 220 -1.75 15.46 -28.51
N ILE A 221 -1.96 16.40 -27.58
CA ILE A 221 -1.62 16.19 -26.18
C ILE A 221 -2.87 15.65 -25.47
N VAL A 222 -2.73 14.51 -24.83
CA VAL A 222 -3.79 13.88 -24.03
C VAL A 222 -3.27 13.73 -22.60
N GLY A 223 -4.09 14.11 -21.63
CA GLY A 223 -3.81 13.90 -20.22
C GLY A 223 -4.33 12.53 -19.77
N ALA A 224 -3.65 11.95 -18.78
CA ALA A 224 -4.12 10.76 -18.06
C ALA A 224 -4.13 11.05 -16.55
N ALA A 225 -5.21 10.68 -15.87
CA ALA A 225 -5.39 10.75 -14.44
C ALA A 225 -5.53 9.34 -13.89
N ARG A 226 -4.60 8.90 -13.03
CA ARG A 226 -4.58 7.53 -12.48
C ARG A 226 -4.32 7.56 -11.00
N CYS A 227 -4.97 6.69 -10.24
CA CYS A 227 -4.59 6.52 -8.84
C CYS A 227 -3.11 6.11 -8.74
N TRP A 228 -2.42 6.63 -7.74
CA TRP A 228 -1.05 6.23 -7.44
C TRP A 228 -0.99 4.77 -6.99
N HIS A 229 -1.97 4.29 -6.24
CA HIS A 229 -2.07 2.88 -5.85
C HIS A 229 -2.57 2.06 -7.04
N ALA A 230 -1.70 1.20 -7.59
CA ALA A 230 -1.97 0.44 -8.80
C ALA A 230 -3.27 -0.39 -8.73
N PRO A 231 -3.60 -1.11 -7.63
CA PRO A 231 -4.86 -1.83 -7.54
C PRO A 231 -6.11 -0.96 -7.73
N HIS A 232 -6.10 0.30 -7.26
CA HIS A 232 -7.23 1.21 -7.50
C HIS A 232 -7.36 1.59 -8.98
N ALA A 233 -6.21 1.84 -9.64
CA ALA A 233 -6.20 2.10 -11.09
C ALA A 233 -6.70 0.88 -11.88
N ASP A 234 -6.30 -0.32 -11.47
CA ASP A 234 -6.75 -1.59 -12.06
C ASP A 234 -8.25 -1.86 -11.82
N MET A 235 -8.82 -1.33 -10.74
CA MET A 235 -10.27 -1.35 -10.48
C MET A 235 -11.05 -0.25 -11.23
N GLY A 236 -10.38 0.57 -12.04
CA GLY A 236 -11.01 1.60 -12.88
C GLY A 236 -10.82 3.05 -12.40
N ALA A 237 -9.98 3.31 -11.38
CA ALA A 237 -9.57 4.68 -11.05
C ALA A 237 -8.47 5.17 -12.00
N ALA A 238 -8.77 5.12 -13.31
CA ALA A 238 -7.92 5.50 -14.43
C ALA A 238 -8.78 6.18 -15.50
N TYR A 239 -8.38 7.38 -15.91
CA TYR A 239 -9.14 8.25 -16.80
C TYR A 239 -8.21 8.98 -17.76
N LEU A 240 -8.77 9.45 -18.86
CA LEU A 240 -8.14 10.41 -19.75
C LEU A 240 -8.74 11.80 -19.50
N PHE A 241 -8.03 12.86 -19.88
CA PHE A 241 -8.58 14.21 -19.93
C PHE A 241 -7.96 15.01 -21.08
N ARG A 242 -8.68 16.02 -21.53
CA ARG A 242 -8.12 17.01 -22.46
C ARG A 242 -7.46 18.12 -21.66
N PRO A 243 -6.19 18.45 -21.93
CA PRO A 243 -5.56 19.60 -21.30
C PRO A 243 -6.34 20.87 -21.64
N THR A 244 -6.64 21.65 -20.60
CA THR A 244 -7.35 22.95 -20.70
C THR A 244 -6.41 24.10 -20.34
N SER A 245 -6.85 25.34 -20.52
CA SER A 245 -6.19 26.53 -19.98
C SER A 245 -6.30 26.58 -18.44
N ASP A 246 -5.55 27.47 -17.81
CA ASP A 246 -5.53 27.61 -16.33
C ASP A 246 -6.90 28.01 -15.75
N GLU A 247 -7.75 28.63 -16.55
CA GLU A 247 -9.07 29.14 -16.12
C GLU A 247 -10.19 28.08 -16.26
N GLU A 248 -9.96 27.00 -17.00
CA GLU A 248 -10.98 26.00 -17.30
C GLU A 248 -10.67 24.66 -16.62
N ALA A 249 -11.62 24.19 -15.81
CA ALA A 249 -11.51 22.87 -15.16
C ALA A 249 -11.52 21.75 -16.22
N PRO A 250 -10.50 20.87 -16.22
CA PRO A 250 -10.47 19.75 -17.16
C PRO A 250 -11.53 18.70 -16.80
N GLU A 251 -12.16 18.12 -17.83
CA GLU A 251 -13.12 17.03 -17.65
C GLU A 251 -12.45 15.68 -17.86
N LEU A 252 -12.78 14.70 -16.99
CA LEU A 252 -12.34 13.33 -17.15
C LEU A 252 -13.17 12.60 -18.20
N LEU A 253 -12.50 11.78 -18.98
CA LEU A 253 -13.05 10.83 -19.92
C LEU A 253 -12.76 9.41 -19.42
N PRO A 254 -13.76 8.50 -19.38
CA PRO A 254 -13.51 7.15 -18.90
C PRO A 254 -12.51 6.41 -19.82
N GLU A 255 -11.55 5.73 -19.24
CA GLU A 255 -10.82 4.65 -19.92
C GLU A 255 -11.67 3.36 -19.87
N PRO A 256 -11.42 2.38 -20.77
CA PRO A 256 -12.06 1.09 -20.66
C PRO A 256 -11.80 0.48 -19.26
N SER A 257 -12.84 0.41 -18.45
CA SER A 257 -12.76 -0.14 -17.10
C SER A 257 -12.89 -1.66 -17.15
N PRO A 258 -12.22 -2.39 -16.24
CA PRO A 258 -12.44 -3.81 -16.08
C PRO A 258 -13.91 -4.09 -15.73
N ALA A 259 -14.37 -5.29 -16.04
CA ALA A 259 -15.72 -5.71 -15.63
C ALA A 259 -15.80 -5.75 -14.09
N ARG A 260 -16.86 -5.16 -13.54
CA ARG A 260 -17.13 -5.27 -12.10
C ARG A 260 -17.33 -6.73 -11.73
N PRO A 261 -16.71 -7.25 -10.67
CA PRO A 261 -16.91 -8.61 -10.21
C PRO A 261 -18.39 -8.83 -9.83
N SER A 262 -18.81 -10.08 -9.83
CA SER A 262 -20.16 -10.51 -9.44
C SER A 262 -20.11 -11.31 -8.14
N GLY A 263 -21.30 -11.57 -7.55
CA GLY A 263 -21.40 -12.35 -6.32
C GLY A 263 -20.74 -11.67 -5.13
N ARG A 264 -20.04 -12.45 -4.29
CA ARG A 264 -19.49 -11.95 -3.01
C ARG A 264 -18.51 -10.79 -3.15
N GLU A 265 -17.71 -10.77 -4.19
CA GLU A 265 -16.70 -9.74 -4.41
C GLU A 265 -17.32 -8.39 -4.82
N ALA A 266 -18.54 -8.40 -5.37
CA ALA A 266 -19.24 -7.18 -5.74
C ALA A 266 -19.60 -6.29 -4.54
N VAL A 267 -19.71 -6.88 -3.33
CA VAL A 267 -20.14 -6.18 -2.11
C VAL A 267 -19.12 -5.14 -1.67
N LEU A 268 -17.83 -5.48 -1.72
CA LEU A 268 -16.74 -4.58 -1.32
C LEU A 268 -16.13 -3.82 -2.51
N TYR A 269 -16.60 -4.08 -3.75
CA TYR A 269 -16.02 -3.46 -4.93
C TYR A 269 -16.42 -1.98 -5.02
N PRO A 270 -15.46 -1.05 -5.12
CA PRO A 270 -15.76 0.37 -5.11
C PRO A 270 -16.51 0.83 -6.38
N ASP A 271 -17.23 1.93 -6.26
CA ASP A 271 -17.80 2.61 -7.44
C ASP A 271 -16.75 3.49 -8.09
N THR A 272 -16.25 3.04 -9.26
CA THR A 272 -15.30 3.78 -10.09
C THR A 272 -15.92 4.32 -11.38
N LYS A 273 -17.24 4.13 -11.58
CA LYS A 273 -17.94 4.60 -12.78
C LYS A 273 -18.32 6.08 -12.70
N THR A 274 -18.57 6.56 -11.48
CA THR A 274 -18.80 7.98 -11.26
C THR A 274 -17.51 8.75 -11.48
N LEU A 275 -17.52 9.65 -12.49
CA LEU A 275 -16.33 10.43 -12.82
C LEU A 275 -16.06 11.47 -11.72
N PRO A 276 -14.86 11.51 -11.16
CA PRO A 276 -14.48 12.57 -10.24
C PRO A 276 -14.47 13.94 -10.93
N GLU A 277 -14.95 14.94 -10.21
CA GLU A 277 -14.86 16.33 -10.66
C GLU A 277 -13.47 16.90 -10.39
N ALA A 278 -13.03 17.83 -11.26
CA ALA A 278 -11.82 18.60 -11.05
C ALA A 278 -12.03 19.56 -9.87
N LEU A 279 -11.06 19.59 -8.96
CA LEU A 279 -11.05 20.48 -7.81
C LEU A 279 -9.88 21.45 -7.89
N PRO A 280 -10.01 22.73 -7.45
CA PRO A 280 -8.88 23.65 -7.44
C PRO A 280 -7.82 23.16 -6.44
N ALA A 281 -6.54 23.26 -6.79
CA ALA A 281 -5.46 22.92 -5.85
C ALA A 281 -5.33 23.97 -4.74
N GLU A 282 -5.64 25.22 -5.05
CA GLU A 282 -5.66 26.30 -4.06
C GLU A 282 -6.71 26.05 -2.97
N GLY A 283 -6.32 26.20 -1.71
CA GLY A 283 -7.20 25.96 -0.55
C GLY A 283 -7.49 24.49 -0.26
N HIS A 284 -6.87 23.55 -0.99
CA HIS A 284 -6.96 22.11 -0.73
C HIS A 284 -5.63 21.56 -0.22
N LYS A 285 -5.71 20.52 0.58
CA LYS A 285 -4.56 19.77 1.10
C LYS A 285 -4.79 18.28 1.00
N ALA A 286 -3.71 17.51 1.00
CA ALA A 286 -3.72 16.07 1.03
C ALA A 286 -2.78 15.54 2.12
N LEU A 287 -3.09 14.38 2.68
CA LEU A 287 -2.18 13.69 3.61
C LEU A 287 -0.82 13.49 2.95
N ALA A 288 0.24 13.65 3.75
CA ALA A 288 1.57 13.20 3.37
C ALA A 288 1.51 11.76 2.85
N ARG A 289 2.28 11.49 1.77
CA ARG A 289 2.20 10.23 1.05
C ARG A 289 2.36 8.99 1.95
N GLY A 290 3.28 9.04 2.92
CA GLY A 290 3.50 7.95 3.86
C GLY A 290 2.25 7.63 4.68
N ILE A 291 1.57 8.65 5.20
CA ILE A 291 0.32 8.46 5.97
C ILE A 291 -0.78 7.92 5.05
N TRP A 292 -0.99 8.51 3.88
CA TRP A 292 -1.97 8.00 2.93
C TRP A 292 -1.71 6.52 2.59
N ARG A 293 -0.48 6.17 2.22
CA ARG A 293 -0.19 4.80 1.77
C ARG A 293 -0.33 3.75 2.88
N TYR A 294 0.11 4.06 4.09
CA TYR A 294 0.20 3.08 5.18
C TYR A 294 -0.89 3.20 6.25
N THR A 295 -1.75 4.21 6.14
CA THR A 295 -2.91 4.36 7.02
C THR A 295 -4.22 4.36 6.23
N THR A 296 -4.33 5.22 5.21
CA THR A 296 -5.57 5.33 4.43
C THR A 296 -5.79 4.09 3.57
N VAL A 297 -4.81 3.70 2.75
CA VAL A 297 -4.98 2.59 1.80
C VAL A 297 -5.33 1.27 2.50
N PRO A 298 -4.58 0.79 3.52
CA PRO A 298 -4.95 -0.44 4.22
C PRO A 298 -6.21 -0.29 5.08
N GLY A 299 -6.52 0.91 5.57
CA GLY A 299 -7.73 1.18 6.33
C GLY A 299 -9.03 1.15 5.52
N LEU A 300 -8.97 1.32 4.20
CA LEU A 300 -10.16 1.26 3.34
C LEU A 300 -10.84 -0.11 3.40
N PRO A 301 -10.17 -1.26 3.18
CA PRO A 301 -10.80 -2.57 3.30
C PRO A 301 -11.26 -2.88 4.75
N GLU A 302 -10.56 -2.37 5.78
CA GLU A 302 -11.00 -2.49 7.17
C GLU A 302 -12.36 -1.82 7.37
N LEU A 303 -12.49 -0.55 6.95
CA LEU A 303 -13.76 0.19 7.05
C LEU A 303 -14.85 -0.38 6.15
N ALA A 304 -14.52 -0.78 4.92
CA ALA A 304 -15.51 -1.35 4.00
C ALA A 304 -16.10 -2.66 4.58
N LEU A 305 -15.26 -3.53 5.11
CA LEU A 305 -15.69 -4.77 5.74
C LEU A 305 -16.52 -4.49 7.00
N TYR A 306 -16.08 -3.56 7.85
CA TYR A 306 -16.82 -3.11 9.02
C TYR A 306 -18.20 -2.56 8.66
N ASP A 307 -18.28 -1.62 7.71
CA ASP A 307 -19.54 -0.98 7.31
C ASP A 307 -20.52 -2.04 6.76
N GLN A 308 -20.05 -2.96 5.91
CA GLN A 308 -20.88 -4.00 5.31
C GLN A 308 -21.37 -5.04 6.32
N LEU A 309 -20.55 -5.44 7.29
CA LEU A 309 -20.98 -6.36 8.35
C LEU A 309 -22.00 -5.69 9.29
N LYS A 310 -21.82 -4.42 9.63
CA LYS A 310 -22.78 -3.66 10.45
C LYS A 310 -24.10 -3.43 9.75
N GLU A 311 -24.09 -3.12 8.47
CA GLU A 311 -25.32 -2.97 7.66
C GLU A 311 -26.16 -4.25 7.69
N ARG A 312 -25.52 -5.42 7.77
CA ARG A 312 -26.17 -6.72 7.91
C ARG A 312 -26.54 -7.11 9.33
N GLY A 313 -26.36 -6.19 10.29
CA GLY A 313 -26.77 -6.36 11.68
C GLY A 313 -25.81 -7.16 12.54
N LEU A 314 -24.56 -7.42 12.10
CA LEU A 314 -23.54 -8.03 12.95
C LEU A 314 -22.99 -7.00 13.95
N LYS A 315 -22.59 -7.47 15.13
CA LYS A 315 -21.87 -6.65 16.07
C LYS A 315 -20.39 -6.65 15.70
N VAL A 316 -19.87 -5.48 15.36
CA VAL A 316 -18.46 -5.31 14.95
C VAL A 316 -17.88 -4.11 15.68
N ASP A 317 -16.70 -4.30 16.26
CA ASP A 317 -15.91 -3.22 16.87
C ASP A 317 -14.65 -3.00 16.04
N LEU A 318 -14.30 -1.71 15.79
CA LEU A 318 -13.08 -1.30 15.07
C LEU A 318 -11.92 -1.14 16.04
N TRP A 319 -10.74 -1.61 15.62
CA TRP A 319 -9.44 -1.40 16.28
C TRP A 319 -9.46 -1.58 17.81
N PRO A 320 -10.00 -2.71 18.33
CA PRO A 320 -10.15 -2.90 19.76
C PRO A 320 -8.81 -2.81 20.50
N GLY A 321 -8.85 -2.28 21.71
CA GLY A 321 -7.64 -2.12 22.52
C GLY A 321 -6.64 -1.12 21.96
N LEU A 322 -7.13 -0.05 21.29
CA LEU A 322 -6.32 0.97 20.63
C LEU A 322 -5.40 0.35 19.55
N ASP A 323 -5.96 -0.51 18.71
CA ASP A 323 -5.29 -1.16 17.58
C ASP A 323 -4.49 -2.43 17.92
N ALA A 324 -5.02 -3.25 18.83
CA ALA A 324 -4.43 -4.57 19.05
C ALA A 324 -4.62 -5.49 17.84
N TYR A 325 -5.77 -5.37 17.16
CA TYR A 325 -6.12 -5.97 15.86
C TYR A 325 -7.23 -5.12 15.20
N ASP A 326 -7.51 -5.34 13.93
CA ASP A 326 -8.33 -4.39 13.16
C ASP A 326 -9.83 -4.51 13.44
N LEU A 327 -10.40 -5.74 13.51
CA LEU A 327 -11.83 -5.95 13.72
C LEU A 327 -12.10 -7.04 14.77
N LEU A 328 -13.10 -6.79 15.64
CA LEU A 328 -13.74 -7.81 16.44
C LEU A 328 -15.16 -8.02 15.93
N VAL A 329 -15.44 -9.19 15.36
CA VAL A 329 -16.76 -9.56 14.86
C VAL A 329 -17.40 -10.56 15.79
N GLU A 330 -18.53 -10.19 16.42
CA GLU A 330 -19.29 -11.06 17.32
C GLU A 330 -20.57 -11.55 16.63
N VAL A 331 -20.73 -12.84 16.59
CA VAL A 331 -21.91 -13.50 15.99
C VAL A 331 -22.63 -14.31 17.07
N ALA A 332 -23.91 -14.07 17.20
CA ALA A 332 -24.78 -14.82 18.14
C ALA A 332 -25.78 -15.68 17.36
N PRO A 333 -25.41 -16.88 16.91
CA PRO A 333 -26.33 -17.76 16.20
C PRO A 333 -27.51 -18.19 17.09
N LYS A 334 -28.72 -18.26 16.52
CA LYS A 334 -29.97 -18.55 17.29
C LYS A 334 -29.97 -19.83 18.11
N ARG A 335 -29.05 -20.79 17.88
CA ARG A 335 -29.02 -22.12 18.53
C ARG A 335 -27.61 -22.60 18.88
N ARG A 336 -26.59 -21.74 18.87
CA ARG A 336 -25.19 -22.09 19.16
C ARG A 336 -24.57 -21.10 20.14
N LYS A 337 -23.39 -21.43 20.66
CA LYS A 337 -22.58 -20.48 21.47
C LYS A 337 -22.23 -19.27 20.61
N LYS A 338 -22.13 -18.10 21.26
CA LYS A 338 -21.60 -16.88 20.67
C LYS A 338 -20.20 -17.16 20.11
N LEU A 339 -19.99 -16.77 18.84
CA LEU A 339 -18.71 -16.84 18.17
C LEU A 339 -18.09 -15.43 18.14
N SER A 340 -16.79 -15.38 18.23
CA SER A 340 -16.01 -14.16 18.16
C SER A 340 -14.87 -14.37 17.18
N PHE A 341 -14.70 -13.46 16.24
CA PHE A 341 -13.64 -13.49 15.25
C PHE A 341 -12.77 -12.26 15.43
N LYS A 342 -11.49 -12.46 15.72
CA LYS A 342 -10.47 -11.42 15.76
C LYS A 342 -9.74 -11.39 14.43
N VAL A 343 -9.78 -10.26 13.76
CA VAL A 343 -9.33 -10.09 12.38
C VAL A 343 -8.23 -9.06 12.31
N ASP A 344 -7.17 -9.38 11.59
CA ASP A 344 -6.09 -8.49 11.21
C ASP A 344 -6.07 -8.35 9.68
N VAL A 345 -6.24 -7.15 9.16
CA VAL A 345 -6.31 -6.86 7.72
C VAL A 345 -4.95 -6.37 7.24
N LYS A 346 -4.42 -6.97 6.17
CA LYS A 346 -3.10 -6.61 5.65
C LYS A 346 -3.11 -6.41 4.14
N ASP A 347 -2.63 -5.27 3.69
CA ASP A 347 -2.41 -4.95 2.28
C ASP A 347 -0.91 -4.79 2.00
N TYR A 348 -0.26 -5.90 1.67
CA TYR A 348 1.14 -5.95 1.26
C TYR A 348 1.28 -6.18 -0.23
N THR A 349 2.24 -5.51 -0.86
CA THR A 349 2.59 -5.72 -2.26
C THR A 349 3.29 -7.06 -2.43
N SER A 350 4.22 -7.41 -1.54
CA SER A 350 4.94 -8.69 -1.56
C SER A 350 4.36 -9.68 -0.55
N VAL A 351 3.76 -10.74 -1.06
CA VAL A 351 3.26 -11.86 -0.22
C VAL A 351 4.40 -12.56 0.53
N THR A 352 5.58 -12.67 -0.09
CA THR A 352 6.76 -13.27 0.55
C THR A 352 7.22 -12.45 1.75
N THR A 353 7.20 -11.12 1.64
CA THR A 353 7.52 -10.21 2.75
C THR A 353 6.52 -10.37 3.89
N LEU A 354 5.22 -10.37 3.60
CA LEU A 354 4.19 -10.57 4.62
C LEU A 354 4.31 -11.96 5.29
N ALA A 355 4.53 -13.02 4.51
CA ALA A 355 4.71 -14.37 5.04
C ALA A 355 5.92 -14.48 5.98
N LYS A 356 7.06 -13.87 5.61
CA LYS A 356 8.27 -13.81 6.45
C LYS A 356 8.05 -12.99 7.73
N LEU A 357 7.26 -11.89 7.66
CA LEU A 357 6.89 -11.10 8.84
C LEU A 357 6.00 -11.90 9.80
N ILE A 358 5.00 -12.62 9.29
CA ILE A 358 4.15 -13.49 10.13
C ILE A 358 5.01 -14.55 10.81
N HIS A 359 5.92 -15.16 10.08
CA HIS A 359 6.84 -16.15 10.63
C HIS A 359 7.78 -15.57 11.70
N ALA A 360 8.40 -14.42 11.43
CA ALA A 360 9.30 -13.74 12.36
C ALA A 360 8.61 -13.28 13.65
N GLN A 361 7.31 -13.02 13.60
CA GLN A 361 6.48 -12.64 14.74
C GLN A 361 5.73 -13.83 15.36
N GLU A 362 6.04 -15.07 14.95
CA GLU A 362 5.40 -16.31 15.43
C GLU A 362 3.86 -16.26 15.37
N GLY A 363 3.33 -15.56 14.35
CA GLY A 363 1.88 -15.35 14.19
C GLY A 363 1.25 -14.38 15.17
N ASP A 364 2.04 -13.68 16.01
CA ASP A 364 1.48 -12.67 16.92
C ASP A 364 0.99 -11.44 16.16
N LYS A 365 -0.32 -11.31 16.09
CA LYS A 365 -1.08 -10.21 15.50
C LYS A 365 -2.10 -9.66 16.51
N GLY A 366 -1.64 -9.39 17.73
CA GLY A 366 -2.52 -8.94 18.82
C GLY A 366 -3.59 -9.97 19.23
N GLY A 367 -3.32 -11.26 18.94
CA GLY A 367 -4.25 -12.37 19.18
C GLY A 367 -5.31 -12.54 18.07
N ALA A 368 -5.12 -11.96 16.88
CA ALA A 368 -5.98 -12.22 15.74
C ALA A 368 -5.86 -13.67 15.26
N GLU A 369 -7.00 -14.28 14.95
CA GLU A 369 -7.10 -15.65 14.43
C GLU A 369 -7.31 -15.66 12.91
N TRP A 370 -7.66 -14.52 12.34
CA TRP A 370 -7.93 -14.33 10.93
C TRP A 370 -7.02 -13.25 10.36
N LEU A 371 -6.24 -13.64 9.36
CA LEU A 371 -5.53 -12.73 8.48
C LEU A 371 -6.39 -12.49 7.25
N VAL A 372 -6.80 -11.26 7.03
CA VAL A 372 -7.64 -10.88 5.89
C VAL A 372 -6.84 -10.01 4.94
N VAL A 373 -6.89 -10.34 3.64
CA VAL A 373 -6.31 -9.50 2.60
C VAL A 373 -7.42 -8.90 1.73
N PRO A 374 -7.24 -7.70 1.14
CA PRO A 374 -8.17 -7.15 0.17
C PRO A 374 -8.40 -8.11 -1.01
N ASP A 375 -9.57 -8.08 -1.64
CA ASP A 375 -9.90 -9.02 -2.73
C ASP A 375 -8.95 -8.94 -3.92
N TYR A 376 -8.39 -7.76 -4.21
CA TYR A 376 -7.36 -7.62 -5.24
C TYR A 376 -6.02 -8.30 -4.90
N ARG A 377 -5.85 -8.76 -3.66
CA ARG A 377 -4.71 -9.57 -3.19
C ARG A 377 -5.06 -11.07 -3.09
N ALA A 378 -6.18 -11.53 -3.62
CA ALA A 378 -6.64 -12.92 -3.52
C ALA A 378 -5.56 -13.96 -3.92
N ARG A 379 -4.70 -13.63 -4.88
CA ARG A 379 -3.58 -14.48 -5.30
C ARG A 379 -2.56 -14.78 -4.20
N GLN A 380 -2.54 -13.98 -3.13
CA GLN A 380 -1.64 -14.15 -1.98
C GLN A 380 -2.14 -15.20 -0.99
N VAL A 381 -3.45 -15.45 -0.95
CA VAL A 381 -4.10 -16.32 0.05
C VAL A 381 -3.51 -17.74 0.12
N PRO A 382 -3.22 -18.45 -0.99
CA PRO A 382 -2.68 -19.81 -0.89
C PRO A 382 -1.34 -19.88 -0.13
N LEU A 383 -0.42 -18.95 -0.37
CA LEU A 383 0.85 -18.90 0.35
C LEU A 383 0.67 -18.50 1.80
N LEU A 384 -0.16 -17.48 2.05
CA LEU A 384 -0.44 -17.00 3.41
C LEU A 384 -1.15 -18.06 4.26
N SER A 385 -2.06 -18.86 3.69
CA SER A 385 -2.73 -19.95 4.40
C SER A 385 -1.71 -20.94 4.94
N GLY A 386 -0.74 -21.38 4.13
CA GLY A 386 0.28 -22.34 4.56
C GLY A 386 1.18 -21.81 5.69
N VAL A 387 1.41 -20.49 5.76
CA VAL A 387 2.16 -19.87 6.86
C VAL A 387 1.28 -19.68 8.09
N CYS A 388 0.07 -19.14 7.93
CA CYS A 388 -0.88 -18.86 9.00
C CYS A 388 -1.27 -20.11 9.77
N GLU A 389 -1.50 -21.24 9.09
CA GLU A 389 -1.86 -22.52 9.71
C GLU A 389 -0.85 -23.00 10.75
N ARG A 390 0.45 -22.72 10.55
CA ARG A 390 1.52 -23.06 11.51
C ARG A 390 1.33 -22.37 12.86
N TYR A 391 0.62 -21.24 12.88
CA TYR A 391 0.37 -20.41 14.06
C TYR A 391 -1.10 -20.43 14.50
N GLY A 392 -1.90 -21.38 13.97
CA GLY A 392 -3.32 -21.50 14.30
C GLY A 392 -4.20 -20.39 13.73
N MET A 393 -3.68 -19.64 12.76
CA MET A 393 -4.39 -18.57 12.03
C MET A 393 -4.97 -19.08 10.73
N ARG A 394 -5.92 -18.33 10.17
CA ARG A 394 -6.51 -18.57 8.83
C ARG A 394 -6.35 -17.34 7.96
N ALA A 395 -5.95 -17.53 6.70
CA ALA A 395 -5.86 -16.45 5.72
C ALA A 395 -6.97 -16.56 4.68
N VAL A 396 -7.69 -15.44 4.43
CA VAL A 396 -8.79 -15.35 3.47
C VAL A 396 -8.84 -13.95 2.85
N THR A 397 -9.65 -13.76 1.80
CA THR A 397 -9.96 -12.43 1.30
C THR A 397 -11.03 -11.75 2.15
N ALA A 398 -11.18 -10.43 2.01
CA ALA A 398 -12.17 -9.64 2.74
C ALA A 398 -13.61 -10.10 2.44
N SER A 399 -13.94 -10.36 1.17
CA SER A 399 -15.26 -10.88 0.78
C SER A 399 -15.51 -12.31 1.25
N GLU A 400 -14.48 -13.18 1.28
CA GLU A 400 -14.59 -14.53 1.83
C GLU A 400 -14.85 -14.50 3.33
N PHE A 401 -14.16 -13.64 4.06
CA PHE A 401 -14.40 -13.46 5.48
C PHE A 401 -15.81 -12.91 5.76
N GLY A 402 -16.24 -11.88 4.99
CA GLY A 402 -17.57 -11.30 5.10
C GLY A 402 -18.69 -12.33 4.88
N GLU A 403 -18.56 -13.15 3.84
CA GLU A 403 -19.50 -14.23 3.54
C GLU A 403 -19.55 -15.28 4.68
N LEU A 404 -18.38 -15.68 5.20
CA LEU A 404 -18.27 -16.61 6.32
C LEU A 404 -18.96 -16.06 7.59
N ALA A 405 -18.65 -14.83 7.96
CA ALA A 405 -19.23 -14.20 9.15
C ALA A 405 -20.76 -14.07 9.04
N CYS A 406 -21.25 -13.65 7.88
CA CYS A 406 -22.69 -13.56 7.59
C CYS A 406 -23.39 -14.93 7.62
N LYS A 407 -22.77 -15.96 7.05
CA LYS A 407 -23.27 -17.32 7.09
C LYS A 407 -23.43 -17.84 8.53
N GLU A 408 -22.44 -17.61 9.37
CA GLU A 408 -22.51 -17.98 10.80
C GLU A 408 -23.58 -17.19 11.55
N ALA A 409 -23.84 -15.94 11.14
CA ALA A 409 -24.95 -15.12 11.67
C ALA A 409 -26.34 -15.52 11.13
N GLY A 410 -26.41 -16.33 10.07
CA GLY A 410 -27.64 -16.70 9.40
C GLY A 410 -28.24 -15.57 8.54
N VAL A 411 -27.40 -14.66 8.03
CA VAL A 411 -27.78 -13.58 7.11
C VAL A 411 -27.03 -13.73 5.79
N SER A 412 -27.53 -13.07 4.70
CA SER A 412 -26.85 -13.07 3.42
C SER A 412 -25.70 -12.06 3.39
N TRP A 413 -24.64 -12.39 2.69
CA TRP A 413 -23.56 -11.45 2.35
C TRP A 413 -23.88 -10.63 1.09
N THR A 414 -24.47 -11.26 0.09
CA THR A 414 -24.92 -10.68 -1.20
C THR A 414 -26.38 -10.31 -1.19
#